data_ddedfcebc22fd7790c44a75579420b58
#
_entry.id   ddedfcebc22fd7790c44a75579420b58
#
_cell.length_a   1.000
_cell.length_b   1.000
_cell.length_c   1.000
_cell.angle_alpha   90.00
_cell.angle_beta   90.00
_cell.angle_gamma   90.00
#
_symmetry.space_group_name_H-M   'P 1'
#
loop_
_entity.id
_entity.type
_entity.pdbx_description
1 polymer ?
#
loop_
_entity_poly.entity_id
_entity_poly.type
_entity_poly.pdbx_seq_one_letter_code
_entity_poly.pdbx_strand_id
1 'polypeptide(L)'
;MMKAVRVTEEWQRAGVHYVRTQAMCLGFKIPLEGEFSDDTPEDEYILVMDGIYPVSTCRLHYLDEHTGKIERVATLESYRGKHYGQAGIIEAENWMREKGVTKIYINSRKAVLGFYEKLGYTADFSQVS
;
A
#
# COMPACT_ATOMS: atom_id res chain seq x y z
N MET A 1 -12.26 0.16 14.97
CA MET A 1 -12.79 -0.81 14.01
C MET A 1 -12.07 -0.65 12.68
N MET A 2 -11.54 -1.73 12.16
CA MET A 2 -10.76 -1.72 10.92
C MET A 2 -11.66 -1.60 9.70
N LYS A 3 -11.32 -0.70 8.78
CA LYS A 3 -12.04 -0.56 7.52
C LYS A 3 -11.07 -0.15 6.41
N ALA A 4 -10.98 -0.95 5.35
CA ALA A 4 -10.19 -0.63 4.18
C ALA A 4 -11.09 0.06 3.15
N VAL A 5 -10.70 1.24 2.68
CA VAL A 5 -11.50 2.02 1.74
C VAL A 5 -10.70 2.33 0.48
N ARG A 6 -11.39 2.37 -0.65
CA ARG A 6 -10.83 2.80 -1.92
C ARG A 6 -10.84 4.33 -1.92
N VAL A 7 -9.69 4.91 -2.20
CA VAL A 7 -9.53 6.37 -2.10
C VAL A 7 -10.14 7.05 -3.31
N THR A 8 -11.16 7.89 -3.08
CA THR A 8 -11.83 8.65 -4.11
C THR A 8 -12.02 10.11 -3.72
N GLU A 9 -11.80 10.46 -2.45
CA GLU A 9 -12.07 11.79 -1.92
C GLU A 9 -10.81 12.41 -1.33
N GLU A 10 -10.82 13.73 -1.25
CA GLU A 10 -9.66 14.49 -0.79
C GLU A 10 -9.25 14.14 0.63
N TRP A 11 -10.21 13.97 1.55
CA TRP A 11 -9.88 13.63 2.93
C TRP A 11 -9.22 12.26 3.04
N GLN A 12 -9.60 11.34 2.14
CA GLN A 12 -8.96 10.01 2.09
C GLN A 12 -7.53 10.11 1.59
N ARG A 13 -7.30 10.91 0.54
CA ARG A 13 -5.96 11.13 0.01
C ARG A 13 -5.07 11.80 1.06
N ALA A 14 -5.63 12.73 1.84
CA ALA A 14 -4.90 13.34 2.95
C ALA A 14 -4.48 12.29 3.99
N GLY A 15 -5.36 11.31 4.26
CA GLY A 15 -5.03 10.19 5.15
C GLY A 15 -3.89 9.35 4.63
N VAL A 16 -3.86 9.08 3.32
CA VAL A 16 -2.75 8.35 2.68
C VAL A 16 -1.43 9.09 2.90
N HIS A 17 -1.42 10.38 2.63
CA HIS A 17 -0.21 11.20 2.80
C HIS A 17 0.23 11.26 4.25
N TYR A 18 -0.71 11.36 5.18
CA TYR A 18 -0.41 11.36 6.60
C TYR A 18 0.28 10.05 7.02
N VAL A 19 -0.29 8.90 6.64
CA VAL A 19 0.27 7.60 7.00
C VAL A 19 1.70 7.45 6.45
N ARG A 20 1.91 7.79 5.19
CA ARG A 20 3.23 7.68 4.56
C ARG A 20 4.23 8.64 5.19
N THR A 21 3.81 9.86 5.51
CA THR A 21 4.68 10.84 6.17
C THR A 21 5.12 10.32 7.54
N GLN A 22 4.17 9.82 8.34
CA GLN A 22 4.48 9.29 9.66
C GLN A 22 5.34 8.03 9.58
N ALA A 23 4.94 7.07 8.77
CA ALA A 23 5.61 5.76 8.73
C ALA A 23 6.97 5.82 8.03
N MET A 24 7.08 6.58 6.95
CA MET A 24 8.28 6.55 6.11
C MET A 24 9.20 7.74 6.36
N CYS A 25 8.66 8.96 6.42
CA CYS A 25 9.51 10.13 6.60
C CYS A 25 10.00 10.27 8.03
N LEU A 26 9.11 10.13 9.00
CA LEU A 26 9.48 10.22 10.40
C LEU A 26 10.02 8.89 10.92
N GLY A 27 9.45 7.77 10.46
CA GLY A 27 9.86 6.45 10.92
C GLY A 27 11.20 5.98 10.38
N PHE A 28 11.44 6.18 9.07
CA PHE A 28 12.65 5.71 8.39
C PHE A 28 13.54 6.85 7.89
N LYS A 29 13.23 8.09 8.27
CA LYS A 29 14.03 9.27 7.93
C LYS A 29 14.16 9.49 6.41
N ILE A 30 13.13 9.14 5.66
CA ILE A 30 13.09 9.39 4.22
C ILE A 30 12.63 10.83 4.00
N PRO A 31 13.35 11.64 3.22
CA PRO A 31 12.92 13.01 2.94
C PRO A 31 11.52 13.03 2.32
N LEU A 32 10.70 14.00 2.70
CA LEU A 32 9.33 14.13 2.22
C LEU A 32 9.29 14.17 0.69
N GLU A 33 10.17 14.94 0.08
CA GLU A 33 10.25 15.03 -1.37
C GLU A 33 10.55 13.68 -2.01
N GLY A 34 11.46 12.90 -1.42
CA GLY A 34 11.79 11.57 -1.93
C GLY A 34 10.63 10.58 -1.81
N GLU A 35 9.89 10.64 -0.71
CA GLU A 35 8.75 9.73 -0.50
C GLU A 35 7.64 9.95 -1.54
N PHE A 36 7.39 11.20 -1.92
CA PHE A 36 6.27 11.55 -2.79
C PHE A 36 6.69 11.96 -4.21
N SER A 37 7.95 11.74 -4.58
CA SER A 37 8.49 12.25 -5.86
C SER A 37 7.79 11.70 -7.11
N ASP A 38 7.25 10.48 -7.03
CA ASP A 38 6.60 9.85 -8.19
C ASP A 38 5.09 9.70 -8.06
N ASP A 39 4.49 10.32 -7.04
CA ASP A 39 3.04 10.32 -6.90
C ASP A 39 2.40 11.32 -7.85
N THR A 40 1.24 10.94 -8.40
CA THR A 40 0.48 11.78 -9.31
C THR A 40 -0.98 11.87 -8.85
N PRO A 41 -1.74 12.87 -9.35
CA PRO A 41 -3.17 12.97 -9.00
C PRO A 41 -4.01 11.78 -9.46
N GLU A 42 -3.54 11.02 -10.45
CA GLU A 42 -4.25 9.88 -11.01
C GLU A 42 -3.97 8.57 -10.28
N ASP A 43 -3.01 8.56 -9.37
CA ASP A 43 -2.68 7.33 -8.62
C ASP A 43 -3.84 6.87 -7.77
N GLU A 44 -3.99 5.56 -7.66
CA GLU A 44 -5.01 4.92 -6.84
C GLU A 44 -4.40 4.40 -5.55
N TYR A 45 -5.18 4.50 -4.48
CA TYR A 45 -4.73 4.08 -3.15
C TYR A 45 -5.82 3.34 -2.42
N ILE A 46 -5.40 2.46 -1.50
CA ILE A 46 -6.26 1.97 -0.43
C ILE A 46 -5.85 2.70 0.85
N LEU A 47 -6.83 3.09 1.63
CA LEU A 47 -6.60 3.65 2.96
C LEU A 47 -7.28 2.76 3.98
N VAL A 48 -6.56 2.36 5.00
CA VAL A 48 -7.12 1.56 6.09
C VAL A 48 -7.31 2.46 7.30
N MET A 49 -8.53 2.46 7.80
CA MET A 49 -8.94 3.28 8.93
C MET A 49 -9.13 2.43 10.18
N ASP A 50 -8.79 2.99 11.34
CA ASP A 50 -9.19 2.46 12.62
C ASP A 50 -10.15 3.51 13.22
N GLY A 51 -11.47 3.30 13.06
CA GLY A 51 -12.44 4.33 13.38
C GLY A 51 -12.19 5.56 12.52
N ILE A 52 -11.88 6.69 13.17
CA ILE A 52 -11.60 7.96 12.47
C ILE A 52 -10.11 8.14 12.15
N TYR A 53 -9.25 7.18 12.51
CA TYR A 53 -7.80 7.34 12.37
C TYR A 53 -7.28 6.60 11.14
N PRO A 54 -6.56 7.28 10.23
CA PRO A 54 -5.89 6.62 9.11
C PRO A 54 -4.63 5.93 9.65
N VAL A 55 -4.46 4.63 9.38
CA VAL A 55 -3.40 3.85 10.01
C VAL A 55 -2.55 3.05 9.04
N SER A 56 -3.04 2.77 7.82
CA SER A 56 -2.29 2.00 6.84
C SER A 56 -2.72 2.39 5.43
N THR A 57 -1.84 2.17 4.46
CA THR A 57 -2.13 2.51 3.07
C THR A 57 -1.26 1.70 2.13
N CYS A 58 -1.69 1.60 0.88
CA CYS A 58 -0.86 1.13 -0.22
C CYS A 58 -1.29 1.83 -1.51
N ARG A 59 -0.39 1.83 -2.51
CA ARG A 59 -0.63 2.44 -3.82
C ARG A 59 -0.78 1.33 -4.85
N LEU A 60 -1.75 1.49 -5.76
CA LEU A 60 -2.00 0.57 -6.85
C LEU A 60 -1.41 1.16 -8.13
N HIS A 61 -0.62 0.37 -8.82
CA HIS A 61 -0.01 0.75 -10.09
C HIS A 61 -0.31 -0.32 -11.13
N TYR A 62 -0.59 0.07 -12.37
CA TYR A 62 -0.94 -0.86 -13.43
C TYR A 62 0.17 -0.86 -14.48
N LEU A 63 0.75 -2.05 -14.70
CA LEU A 63 1.80 -2.23 -15.71
C LEU A 63 1.19 -2.41 -17.09
N ASP A 64 0.03 -3.07 -17.16
CA ASP A 64 -0.78 -3.22 -18.37
C ASP A 64 -2.21 -3.58 -17.96
N GLU A 65 -3.07 -3.95 -18.92
CA GLU A 65 -4.49 -4.23 -18.66
C GLU A 65 -4.71 -5.40 -17.69
N HIS A 66 -3.76 -6.32 -17.62
CA HIS A 66 -3.91 -7.55 -16.83
C HIS A 66 -2.89 -7.67 -15.69
N THR A 67 -1.96 -6.73 -15.59
CA THR A 67 -0.87 -6.81 -14.62
C THR A 67 -0.86 -5.59 -13.73
N GLY A 68 -0.95 -5.82 -12.42
CA GLY A 68 -0.90 -4.76 -11.43
C GLY A 68 0.26 -4.93 -10.49
N LYS A 69 0.58 -3.85 -9.78
CA LYS A 69 1.63 -3.81 -8.78
C LYS A 69 1.12 -3.05 -7.57
N ILE A 70 1.30 -3.63 -6.40
CA ILE A 70 1.00 -2.95 -5.14
C ILE A 70 2.32 -2.44 -4.59
N GLU A 71 2.36 -1.16 -4.29
CA GLU A 71 3.58 -0.50 -3.84
C GLU A 71 3.28 0.55 -2.77
N ARG A 72 4.32 1.15 -2.22
CA ARG A 72 4.18 2.18 -1.17
C ARG A 72 3.30 1.70 -0.02
N VAL A 73 3.49 0.45 0.41
CA VAL A 73 2.79 -0.11 1.56
C VAL A 73 3.39 0.50 2.82
N ALA A 74 2.54 1.10 3.64
CA ALA A 74 2.98 1.75 4.87
C ALA A 74 1.92 1.57 5.95
N THR A 75 2.39 1.31 7.18
CA THR A 75 1.52 1.17 8.35
C THR A 75 2.16 1.94 9.50
N LEU A 76 1.36 2.69 10.24
CA LEU A 76 1.84 3.39 11.43
C LEU A 76 2.45 2.38 12.40
N GLU A 77 3.56 2.76 13.04
CA GLU A 77 4.32 1.84 13.89
C GLU A 77 3.46 1.14 14.95
N SER A 78 2.61 1.90 15.62
CA SER A 78 1.76 1.36 16.70
C SER A 78 0.66 0.40 16.19
N TYR A 79 0.45 0.33 14.88
CA TYR A 79 -0.56 -0.53 14.27
C TYR A 79 0.04 -1.72 13.52
N ARG A 80 1.37 -1.86 13.55
CA ARG A 80 2.02 -3.02 12.90
C ARG A 80 1.73 -4.30 13.68
N GLY A 81 1.69 -5.42 12.94
CA GLY A 81 1.41 -6.73 13.54
C GLY A 81 -0.04 -6.96 13.92
N LYS A 82 -0.96 -6.10 13.49
CA LYS A 82 -2.38 -6.18 13.83
C LYS A 82 -3.28 -6.34 12.61
N HIS A 83 -2.71 -6.78 11.49
CA HIS A 83 -3.42 -7.09 10.23
C HIS A 83 -3.98 -5.88 9.45
N TYR A 84 -3.62 -4.65 9.81
CA TYR A 84 -4.08 -3.47 9.07
C TYR A 84 -3.49 -3.42 7.66
N GLY A 85 -2.18 -3.68 7.53
CA GLY A 85 -1.54 -3.74 6.21
C GLY A 85 -2.13 -4.83 5.35
N GLN A 86 -2.41 -6.00 5.94
CA GLN A 86 -3.04 -7.11 5.24
C GLN A 86 -4.41 -6.71 4.67
N ALA A 87 -5.23 -6.03 5.47
CA ALA A 87 -6.55 -5.59 5.03
C ALA A 87 -6.45 -4.67 3.81
N GLY A 88 -5.47 -3.76 3.80
CA GLY A 88 -5.24 -2.86 2.68
C GLY A 88 -4.85 -3.60 1.41
N ILE A 89 -3.95 -4.58 1.52
CA ILE A 89 -3.51 -5.37 0.37
C ILE A 89 -4.64 -6.20 -0.20
N ILE A 90 -5.45 -6.83 0.66
CA ILE A 90 -6.60 -7.62 0.20
C ILE A 90 -7.58 -6.74 -0.57
N GLU A 91 -7.88 -5.56 -0.08
CA GLU A 91 -8.80 -4.67 -0.78
C GLU A 91 -8.19 -4.15 -2.10
N ALA A 92 -6.89 -3.89 -2.12
CA ALA A 92 -6.20 -3.52 -3.37
C ALA A 92 -6.32 -4.64 -4.40
N GLU A 93 -6.11 -5.89 -3.99
CA GLU A 93 -6.26 -7.05 -4.88
C GLU A 93 -7.68 -7.13 -5.43
N ASN A 94 -8.68 -6.96 -4.56
CA ASN A 94 -10.08 -7.01 -4.98
C ASN A 94 -10.39 -5.93 -6.03
N TRP A 95 -9.92 -4.72 -5.79
CA TRP A 95 -10.13 -3.61 -6.72
C TRP A 95 -9.46 -3.87 -8.06
N MET A 96 -8.22 -4.36 -8.05
CA MET A 96 -7.50 -4.70 -9.27
C MET A 96 -8.19 -5.81 -10.05
N ARG A 97 -8.66 -6.85 -9.37
CA ARG A 97 -9.36 -7.96 -10.04
C ARG A 97 -10.65 -7.51 -10.69
N GLU A 98 -11.37 -6.58 -10.07
CA GLU A 98 -12.58 -6.01 -10.67
C GLU A 98 -12.28 -5.28 -11.97
N LYS A 99 -11.04 -4.81 -12.15
CA LYS A 99 -10.60 -4.13 -13.37
C LYS A 99 -9.96 -5.07 -14.39
N GLY A 100 -9.98 -6.38 -14.13
CA GLY A 100 -9.45 -7.37 -15.06
C GLY A 100 -8.00 -7.76 -14.84
N VAL A 101 -7.39 -7.31 -13.74
CA VAL A 101 -6.01 -7.70 -13.42
C VAL A 101 -5.98 -9.17 -12.98
N THR A 102 -5.07 -9.94 -13.59
CA THR A 102 -4.91 -11.36 -13.30
C THR A 102 -3.59 -11.67 -12.63
N LYS A 103 -2.62 -10.76 -12.67
CA LYS A 103 -1.30 -10.96 -12.10
C LYS A 103 -0.90 -9.73 -11.28
N ILE A 104 -0.55 -9.95 -10.01
CA ILE A 104 -0.24 -8.86 -9.09
C ILE A 104 1.15 -9.09 -8.50
N TYR A 105 1.99 -8.05 -8.59
CA TYR A 105 3.31 -8.03 -7.98
C TYR A 105 3.30 -7.11 -6.77
N ILE A 106 4.16 -7.40 -5.81
CA ILE A 106 4.43 -6.52 -4.68
C ILE A 106 5.93 -6.33 -4.57
N ASN A 107 6.39 -5.08 -4.51
CA ASN A 107 7.77 -4.80 -4.16
C ASN A 107 7.91 -4.89 -2.65
N SER A 108 8.83 -5.68 -2.20
CA SER A 108 9.04 -5.92 -0.77
C SER A 108 10.50 -5.78 -0.41
N ARG A 109 10.75 -5.20 0.75
CA ARG A 109 12.06 -5.30 1.37
C ARG A 109 12.25 -6.73 1.85
N LYS A 110 13.48 -7.22 1.78
CA LYS A 110 13.80 -8.57 2.23
C LYS A 110 13.33 -8.81 3.68
N ALA A 111 13.43 -7.79 4.52
CA ALA A 111 13.06 -7.90 5.94
C ALA A 111 11.56 -8.16 6.17
N VAL A 112 10.68 -7.84 5.20
CA VAL A 112 9.23 -8.03 5.33
C VAL A 112 8.70 -9.07 4.34
N LEU A 113 9.59 -9.81 3.70
CA LEU A 113 9.21 -10.83 2.71
C LEU A 113 8.24 -11.87 3.29
N GLY A 114 8.49 -12.32 4.51
CA GLY A 114 7.63 -13.29 5.16
C GLY A 114 6.19 -12.83 5.34
N PHE A 115 5.97 -11.53 5.56
CA PHE A 115 4.63 -10.96 5.63
C PHE A 115 3.86 -11.19 4.32
N TYR A 116 4.51 -10.91 3.19
CA TYR A 116 3.85 -11.07 1.88
C TYR A 116 3.68 -12.54 1.51
N GLU A 117 4.60 -13.40 1.88
CA GLU A 117 4.46 -14.83 1.63
C GLU A 117 3.23 -15.40 2.35
N LYS A 118 2.92 -14.92 3.55
CA LYS A 118 1.72 -15.33 4.26
C LYS A 118 0.43 -14.94 3.55
N LEU A 119 0.49 -13.94 2.67
CA LEU A 119 -0.63 -13.49 1.87
C LEU A 119 -0.73 -14.25 0.53
N GLY A 120 0.12 -15.23 0.31
CA GLY A 120 0.09 -16.05 -0.89
C GLY A 120 1.01 -15.59 -2.01
N TYR A 121 1.89 -14.64 -1.75
CA TYR A 121 2.86 -14.16 -2.74
C TYR A 121 4.08 -15.06 -2.76
N THR A 122 4.63 -15.25 -3.96
CA THR A 122 5.87 -16.00 -4.16
C THR A 122 6.99 -15.01 -4.44
N ALA A 123 8.14 -15.22 -3.79
CA ALA A 123 9.31 -14.37 -4.00
C ALA A 123 9.85 -14.55 -5.41
N ASP A 124 10.16 -13.45 -6.09
CA ASP A 124 10.77 -13.44 -7.40
C ASP A 124 11.96 -12.49 -7.37
N PHE A 125 13.15 -13.07 -7.26
CA PHE A 125 14.38 -12.28 -7.17
C PHE A 125 14.95 -11.90 -8.54
N SER A 126 14.34 -12.36 -9.64
CA SER A 126 14.79 -11.98 -10.99
C SER A 126 14.39 -10.57 -11.35
N GLN A 127 13.44 -9.98 -10.61
CA GLN A 127 12.90 -8.65 -10.81
C GLN A 127 13.39 -7.68 -9.73
N VAL A 128 14.63 -7.76 -9.37
CA VAL A 128 15.20 -6.86 -8.36
C VAL A 128 15.38 -5.48 -8.97
N SER A 129 14.70 -4.51 -8.40
CA SER A 129 14.86 -3.12 -8.78
C SER A 129 15.82 -2.41 -7.83
#